data_2e3a0435518362e08a68b05d1f9058cf
#
_entry.id   2e3a0435518362e08a68b05d1f9058cf
#
_cell.length_a   1.000
_cell.length_b   1.000
_cell.length_c   1.000
_cell.angle_alpha   90.00
_cell.angle_beta   90.00
_cell.angle_gamma   90.00
#
_symmetry.space_group_name_H-M   'P 1'
#
loop_
_entity.id
_entity.type
_entity.pdbx_description
1 polymer ?
#
loop_
_entity_poly.entity_id
_entity_poly.type
_entity_poly.pdbx_seq_one_letter_code
_entity_poly.pdbx_strand_id
1 'polypeptide(L)'
;VDADMRRPSINIKLGIKLSPGLSNLLGDTNAISSAIQKYYSGTSEATFDIIPGGDIPQNPSELLNSRRMERLLSALSSAYDYLIIDLPPVGAVIDAVTLAKQTDGMIVVMRENNCPRSVLRDCVDQLKFAHVNILGFVVNGALEGAGKKYQYSTYT
;
A
#
# COMPACT_ATOMS: atom_id res chain seq x y z
N VAL A 1 -2.22 0.32 -6.24
CA VAL A 1 -1.79 -1.09 -6.40
C VAL A 1 -1.99 -1.82 -5.08
N ASP A 2 -2.69 -2.96 -5.10
CA ASP A 2 -2.82 -3.85 -3.93
C ASP A 2 -1.61 -4.80 -3.90
N ALA A 3 -0.66 -4.53 -2.99
CA ALA A 3 0.53 -5.36 -2.81
C ALA A 3 0.43 -6.31 -1.61
N ASP A 4 -0.71 -6.34 -0.89
CA ASP A 4 -1.00 -7.39 0.08
C ASP A 4 -1.48 -8.66 -0.64
N MET A 5 -0.59 -9.32 -1.36
CA MET A 5 -0.89 -10.56 -2.08
C MET A 5 -1.23 -11.74 -1.16
N ARG A 6 -1.01 -11.60 0.16
CA ARG A 6 -1.36 -12.64 1.15
C ARG A 6 -2.83 -12.58 1.52
N ARG A 7 -3.38 -11.36 1.62
CA ARG A 7 -4.78 -11.10 1.97
C ARG A 7 -5.34 -9.93 1.16
N PRO A 8 -5.39 -10.06 -0.17
CA PRO A 8 -5.88 -8.99 -1.02
C PRO A 8 -7.32 -8.62 -0.62
N SER A 9 -7.59 -7.35 -0.46
CA SER A 9 -8.89 -6.89 0.04
C SER A 9 -9.46 -5.69 -0.73
N ILE A 10 -8.66 -5.03 -1.53
CA ILE A 10 -9.09 -3.86 -2.30
C ILE A 10 -10.20 -4.23 -3.27
N ASN A 11 -10.11 -5.40 -3.90
CA ASN A 11 -11.11 -5.90 -4.83
C ASN A 11 -12.49 -6.03 -4.17
N ILE A 12 -12.56 -6.54 -2.94
CA ILE A 12 -13.81 -6.71 -2.19
C ILE A 12 -14.38 -5.34 -1.79
N LYS A 13 -13.52 -4.45 -1.27
CA LYS A 13 -13.92 -3.12 -0.80
C LYS A 13 -14.45 -2.22 -1.92
N LEU A 14 -13.92 -2.37 -3.11
CA LEU A 14 -14.25 -1.53 -4.27
C LEU A 14 -15.15 -2.23 -5.29
N GLY A 15 -15.52 -3.49 -5.08
CA GLY A 15 -16.39 -4.24 -5.99
C GLY A 15 -15.77 -4.50 -7.36
N ILE A 16 -14.45 -4.65 -7.45
CA ILE A 16 -13.71 -4.94 -8.68
C ILE A 16 -13.26 -6.40 -8.73
N LYS A 17 -12.78 -6.85 -9.88
CA LYS A 17 -12.26 -8.22 -10.03
C LYS A 17 -10.93 -8.36 -9.29
N LEU A 18 -10.69 -9.53 -8.67
CA LEU A 18 -9.43 -9.86 -8.04
C LEU A 18 -8.32 -10.12 -9.06
N SER A 19 -8.64 -10.82 -10.13
CA SER A 19 -7.67 -11.30 -11.14
C SER A 19 -8.15 -10.89 -12.55
N PRO A 20 -7.22 -10.63 -13.49
CA PRO A 20 -5.77 -10.58 -13.28
C PRO A 20 -5.36 -9.38 -12.42
N GLY A 21 -4.28 -9.54 -11.64
CA GLY A 21 -3.76 -8.52 -10.74
C GLY A 21 -2.24 -8.55 -10.61
N LEU A 22 -1.71 -7.96 -9.55
CA LEU A 22 -0.27 -7.81 -9.34
C LEU A 22 0.49 -9.14 -9.40
N SER A 23 0.00 -10.18 -8.71
CA SER A 23 0.65 -11.50 -8.73
C SER A 23 0.74 -12.09 -10.13
N ASN A 24 -0.31 -11.93 -10.94
CA ASN A 24 -0.33 -12.41 -12.32
C ASN A 24 0.66 -11.64 -13.22
N LEU A 25 0.79 -10.33 -13.01
CA LEU A 25 1.80 -9.51 -13.71
C LEU A 25 3.23 -9.91 -13.36
N LEU A 26 3.47 -10.28 -12.11
CA LEU A 26 4.79 -10.64 -11.62
C LEU A 26 5.14 -12.11 -11.91
N GLY A 27 4.17 -13.00 -11.96
CA GLY A 27 4.35 -14.42 -12.29
C GLY A 27 4.44 -14.70 -13.78
N ASP A 28 3.56 -14.09 -14.55
CA ASP A 28 3.40 -14.35 -15.99
C ASP A 28 3.87 -13.18 -16.86
N THR A 29 3.88 -13.38 -18.18
CA THR A 29 4.23 -12.35 -19.17
C THR A 29 3.02 -11.50 -19.61
N ASN A 30 2.02 -11.36 -18.76
CA ASN A 30 0.83 -10.57 -19.05
C ASN A 30 1.15 -9.09 -19.25
N ALA A 31 0.46 -8.44 -20.16
CA ALA A 31 0.58 -7.00 -20.35
C ALA A 31 0.01 -6.25 -19.13
N ILE A 32 0.67 -5.17 -18.69
CA ILE A 32 0.24 -4.36 -17.54
C ILE A 32 -1.23 -3.93 -17.69
N SER A 33 -1.63 -3.55 -18.91
CA SER A 33 -3.01 -3.13 -19.21
C SER A 33 -4.08 -4.18 -18.91
N SER A 34 -3.73 -5.46 -18.87
CA SER A 34 -4.70 -6.52 -18.57
C SER A 34 -5.14 -6.56 -17.10
N ALA A 35 -4.31 -6.05 -16.19
CA ALA A 35 -4.60 -6.02 -14.75
C ALA A 35 -5.09 -4.66 -14.25
N ILE A 36 -5.06 -3.62 -15.10
CA ILE A 36 -5.55 -2.30 -14.72
C ILE A 36 -7.08 -2.27 -14.83
N GLN A 37 -7.74 -1.90 -13.75
CA GLN A 37 -9.18 -1.70 -13.69
C GLN A 37 -9.48 -0.25 -13.32
N LYS A 38 -10.35 0.41 -14.09
CA LYS A 38 -10.80 1.76 -13.78
C LYS A 38 -11.86 1.75 -12.69
N TYR A 39 -11.67 2.58 -11.68
CA TYR A 39 -12.65 2.78 -10.63
C TYR A 39 -13.24 4.19 -10.70
N TYR A 40 -14.56 4.25 -10.57
CA TYR A 40 -15.33 5.48 -10.57
C TYR A 40 -15.85 5.71 -9.16
N SER A 41 -15.39 6.78 -8.50
CA SER A 41 -16.01 7.20 -7.25
C SER A 41 -17.38 7.79 -7.55
N GLY A 42 -18.44 7.14 -7.13
CA GLY A 42 -19.82 7.56 -7.43
C GLY A 42 -20.20 8.98 -6.95
N THR A 43 -19.33 9.66 -6.23
CA THR A 43 -19.53 11.00 -5.65
C THR A 43 -18.71 12.10 -6.32
N SER A 44 -17.79 11.76 -7.21
CA SER A 44 -16.94 12.73 -7.93
C SER A 44 -16.67 12.23 -9.34
N GLU A 45 -16.34 13.17 -10.25
CA GLU A 45 -15.88 12.85 -11.61
C GLU A 45 -14.46 12.22 -11.59
N ALA A 46 -13.86 12.12 -10.40
CA ALA A 46 -12.53 11.57 -10.25
C ALA A 46 -12.52 10.05 -10.52
N THR A 47 -11.68 9.67 -11.44
CA THR A 47 -11.41 8.26 -11.76
C THR A 47 -9.97 7.94 -11.40
N PHE A 48 -9.72 6.71 -10.96
CA PHE A 48 -8.36 6.22 -10.78
C PHE A 48 -8.25 4.78 -11.21
N ASP A 49 -7.07 4.40 -11.59
CA ASP A 49 -6.75 3.07 -12.05
C ASP A 49 -6.29 2.20 -10.86
N ILE A 50 -6.71 0.95 -10.84
CA ILE A 50 -6.38 0.00 -9.77
C ILE A 50 -5.76 -1.25 -10.38
N ILE A 51 -4.67 -1.70 -9.78
CA ILE A 51 -4.13 -3.04 -9.97
C ILE A 51 -4.46 -3.82 -8.69
N PRO A 52 -5.39 -4.79 -8.72
CA PRO A 52 -5.73 -5.63 -7.57
C PRO A 52 -4.60 -6.61 -7.26
N GLY A 53 -4.67 -7.31 -6.13
CA GLY A 53 -3.62 -8.24 -5.69
C GLY A 53 -3.39 -9.42 -6.64
N GLY A 54 -4.42 -9.84 -7.34
CA GLY A 54 -4.37 -11.03 -8.21
C GLY A 54 -4.55 -12.33 -7.43
N ASP A 55 -4.27 -13.45 -8.09
CA ASP A 55 -4.33 -14.77 -7.47
C ASP A 55 -3.28 -14.89 -6.37
N ILE A 56 -3.62 -15.57 -5.26
CA ILE A 56 -2.71 -15.72 -4.13
C ILE A 56 -1.51 -16.59 -4.52
N PRO A 57 -0.29 -16.05 -4.60
CA PRO A 57 0.88 -16.82 -5.01
C PRO A 57 1.46 -17.62 -3.83
N GLN A 58 2.25 -18.65 -4.14
CA GLN A 58 2.96 -19.42 -3.12
C GLN A 58 4.11 -18.64 -2.48
N ASN A 59 4.71 -17.71 -3.21
CA ASN A 59 5.94 -16.98 -2.86
C ASN A 59 5.77 -15.45 -3.00
N PRO A 60 4.84 -14.80 -2.26
CA PRO A 60 4.59 -13.37 -2.41
C PRO A 60 5.83 -12.50 -2.17
N SER A 61 6.65 -12.83 -1.17
CA SER A 61 7.88 -12.09 -0.85
C SER A 61 8.88 -12.07 -2.01
N GLU A 62 9.05 -13.19 -2.68
CA GLU A 62 9.96 -13.31 -3.82
C GLU A 62 9.46 -12.47 -5.00
N LEU A 63 8.17 -12.50 -5.27
CA LEU A 63 7.56 -11.70 -6.33
C LEU A 63 7.72 -10.21 -6.08
N LEU A 64 7.45 -9.74 -4.85
CA LEU A 64 7.60 -8.33 -4.47
C LEU A 64 9.06 -7.85 -4.52
N ASN A 65 10.03 -8.74 -4.29
CA ASN A 65 11.46 -8.44 -4.35
C ASN A 65 12.09 -8.72 -5.73
N SER A 66 11.28 -9.02 -6.74
CA SER A 66 11.77 -9.38 -8.06
C SER A 66 12.13 -8.16 -8.92
N ARG A 67 13.04 -8.34 -9.87
CA ARG A 67 13.30 -7.33 -10.90
C ARG A 67 12.07 -6.98 -11.75
N ARG A 68 11.07 -7.87 -11.79
CA ARG A 68 9.81 -7.59 -12.47
C ARG A 68 9.02 -6.53 -11.72
N MET A 69 9.00 -6.58 -10.38
CA MET A 69 8.37 -5.54 -9.55
C MET A 69 9.05 -4.19 -9.73
N GLU A 70 10.38 -4.13 -9.73
CA GLU A 70 11.13 -2.89 -9.97
C GLU A 70 10.77 -2.28 -11.34
N ARG A 71 10.73 -3.09 -12.38
CA ARG A 71 10.34 -2.63 -13.73
C ARG A 71 8.90 -2.18 -13.80
N LEU A 72 7.99 -2.88 -13.12
CA LEU A 72 6.58 -2.52 -13.04
C LEU A 72 6.43 -1.15 -12.36
N LEU A 73 7.06 -0.94 -11.19
CA LEU A 73 7.04 0.33 -10.49
C LEU A 73 7.59 1.47 -11.34
N SER A 74 8.72 1.24 -12.01
CA SER A 74 9.31 2.23 -12.92
C SER A 74 8.36 2.61 -14.07
N ALA A 75 7.70 1.61 -14.67
CA ALA A 75 6.75 1.85 -15.75
C ALA A 75 5.52 2.63 -15.26
N LEU A 76 4.98 2.27 -14.09
CA LEU A 76 3.83 2.95 -13.50
C LEU A 76 4.18 4.38 -13.06
N SER A 77 5.35 4.60 -12.44
CA SER A 77 5.80 5.94 -12.04
C SER A 77 6.01 6.88 -13.24
N SER A 78 6.27 6.34 -14.42
CA SER A 78 6.37 7.13 -15.65
C SER A 78 5.00 7.47 -16.28
N ALA A 79 3.96 6.73 -15.91
CA ALA A 79 2.63 6.84 -16.49
C ALA A 79 1.62 7.58 -15.61
N TYR A 80 1.88 7.68 -14.30
CA TYR A 80 0.97 8.25 -13.31
C TYR A 80 1.67 9.32 -12.48
N ASP A 81 0.94 10.40 -12.14
CA ASP A 81 1.42 11.45 -11.25
C ASP A 81 1.59 10.96 -9.80
N TYR A 82 0.74 10.03 -9.38
CA TYR A 82 0.77 9.41 -8.05
C TYR A 82 0.57 7.92 -8.16
N LEU A 83 1.44 7.18 -7.48
CA LEU A 83 1.36 5.73 -7.34
C LEU A 83 1.20 5.37 -5.86
N ILE A 84 0.01 4.91 -5.48
CA ILE A 84 -0.29 4.46 -4.12
C ILE A 84 -0.20 2.94 -4.06
N ILE A 85 0.61 2.42 -3.15
CA ILE A 85 0.83 0.99 -2.95
C ILE A 85 0.29 0.61 -1.57
N ASP A 86 -0.75 -0.23 -1.53
CA ASP A 86 -1.28 -0.81 -0.30
C ASP A 86 -0.41 -2.00 0.10
N LEU A 87 0.14 -1.94 1.31
CA LEU A 87 1.10 -2.92 1.82
C LEU A 87 0.51 -3.72 2.97
N PRO A 88 0.94 -4.98 3.16
CA PRO A 88 0.59 -5.73 4.35
C PRO A 88 1.15 -5.05 5.62
N PRO A 89 0.61 -5.37 6.82
CA PRO A 89 1.07 -4.77 8.07
C PRO A 89 2.59 -4.94 8.28
N VAL A 90 3.28 -3.83 8.55
CA VAL A 90 4.76 -3.78 8.72
C VAL A 90 5.26 -4.77 9.77
N GLY A 91 4.52 -4.92 10.88
CA GLY A 91 4.90 -5.85 11.96
C GLY A 91 4.71 -7.33 11.62
N ALA A 92 4.04 -7.66 10.52
CA ALA A 92 3.74 -9.03 10.13
C ALA A 92 4.69 -9.58 9.06
N VAL A 93 5.25 -8.70 8.20
CA VAL A 93 5.99 -9.14 7.01
C VAL A 93 7.09 -8.15 6.62
N ILE A 94 8.28 -8.68 6.36
CA ILE A 94 9.45 -7.92 5.90
C ILE A 94 9.24 -7.29 4.51
N ASP A 95 8.29 -7.83 3.75
CA ASP A 95 7.98 -7.41 2.37
C ASP A 95 7.62 -5.94 2.26
N ALA A 96 6.83 -5.43 3.24
CA ALA A 96 6.44 -4.03 3.30
C ALA A 96 7.64 -3.08 3.40
N VAL A 97 8.65 -3.47 4.19
CA VAL A 97 9.87 -2.67 4.38
C VAL A 97 10.71 -2.64 3.11
N THR A 98 10.84 -3.77 2.44
CA THR A 98 11.64 -3.87 1.21
C THR A 98 11.03 -3.08 0.08
N LEU A 99 9.71 -3.16 -0.08
CA LEU A 99 9.01 -2.42 -1.12
C LEU A 99 8.98 -0.91 -0.83
N ALA A 100 8.86 -0.51 0.45
CA ALA A 100 8.88 0.90 0.85
C ALA A 100 10.18 1.63 0.46
N LYS A 101 11.31 0.92 0.38
CA LYS A 101 12.58 1.49 -0.10
C LYS A 101 12.57 1.89 -1.57
N GLN A 102 11.62 1.40 -2.34
CA GLN A 102 11.46 1.68 -3.77
C GLN A 102 10.43 2.80 -4.02
N THR A 103 9.96 3.45 -2.96
CA THR A 103 8.98 4.53 -3.01
C THR A 103 9.56 5.83 -2.46
N ASP A 104 8.94 6.97 -2.78
CA ASP A 104 9.35 8.29 -2.29
C ASP A 104 9.11 8.43 -0.79
N GLY A 105 8.17 7.66 -0.23
CA GLY A 105 7.91 7.61 1.20
C GLY A 105 6.71 6.76 1.59
N MET A 106 6.58 6.52 2.88
CA MET A 106 5.55 5.69 3.48
C MET A 106 4.66 6.47 4.43
N ILE A 107 3.37 6.29 4.33
CA ILE A 107 2.39 6.71 5.34
C ILE A 107 2.07 5.49 6.21
N VAL A 108 2.29 5.60 7.51
CA VAL A 108 1.98 4.53 8.47
C VAL A 108 0.55 4.70 8.96
N VAL A 109 -0.31 3.73 8.63
CA VAL A 109 -1.71 3.72 9.08
C VAL A 109 -1.83 2.85 10.32
N MET A 110 -2.34 3.43 11.40
CA MET A 110 -2.65 2.71 12.63
C MET A 110 -4.14 2.79 12.94
N ARG A 111 -4.67 1.78 13.62
CA ARG A 111 -6.04 1.79 14.10
C ARG A 111 -6.07 2.06 15.60
N GLU A 112 -6.89 3.04 16.00
CA GLU A 112 -7.07 3.37 17.41
C GLU A 112 -7.51 2.13 18.20
N ASN A 113 -6.98 1.96 19.42
CA ASN A 113 -7.23 0.82 20.31
C ASN A 113 -6.77 -0.58 19.80
N ASN A 114 -6.21 -0.68 18.60
CA ASN A 114 -5.74 -1.96 18.04
C ASN A 114 -4.21 -2.03 17.87
N CYS A 115 -3.51 -0.94 18.11
CA CYS A 115 -2.06 -0.87 17.97
C CYS A 115 -1.43 -0.44 19.31
N PRO A 116 -0.88 -1.37 20.12
CA PRO A 116 -0.11 -1.02 21.31
C PRO A 116 1.09 -0.12 20.97
N ARG A 117 1.38 0.83 21.86
CA ARG A 117 2.50 1.79 21.65
C ARG A 117 3.85 1.11 21.43
N SER A 118 4.09 -0.04 22.08
CA SER A 118 5.31 -0.85 21.88
C SER A 118 5.40 -1.33 20.44
N VAL A 119 4.32 -1.92 19.91
CA VAL A 119 4.27 -2.44 18.53
C VAL A 119 4.49 -1.31 17.52
N LEU A 120 3.87 -0.15 17.73
CA LEU A 120 4.10 1.00 16.86
C LEU A 120 5.57 1.45 16.90
N ARG A 121 6.17 1.52 18.08
CA ARG A 121 7.58 1.88 18.24
C ARG A 121 8.47 0.91 17.47
N ASP A 122 8.28 -0.40 17.67
CA ASP A 122 9.06 -1.44 17.01
C ASP A 122 8.94 -1.34 15.48
N CYS A 123 7.72 -1.09 14.96
CA CYS A 123 7.51 -0.85 13.53
C CYS A 123 8.27 0.39 13.02
N VAL A 124 8.20 1.51 13.75
CA VAL A 124 8.91 2.74 13.39
C VAL A 124 10.42 2.54 13.43
N ASP A 125 10.94 1.83 14.43
CA ASP A 125 12.37 1.55 14.55
C ASP A 125 12.85 0.64 13.41
N GLN A 126 12.07 -0.36 13.01
CA GLN A 126 12.35 -1.18 11.82
C GLN A 126 12.39 -0.35 10.54
N LEU A 127 11.42 0.55 10.33
CA LEU A 127 11.37 1.41 9.16
C LEU A 127 12.56 2.37 9.12
N LYS A 128 12.92 2.97 10.27
CA LYS A 128 14.10 3.85 10.39
C LYS A 128 15.40 3.10 10.13
N PHE A 129 15.55 1.90 10.72
CA PHE A 129 16.72 1.05 10.48
C PHE A 129 16.87 0.70 9.00
N ALA A 130 15.76 0.49 8.34
CA ALA A 130 15.72 0.22 6.90
C ALA A 130 15.89 1.47 6.02
N HIS A 131 16.06 2.65 6.63
CA HIS A 131 16.15 3.95 5.92
C HIS A 131 14.92 4.29 5.05
N VAL A 132 13.73 3.82 5.49
CA VAL A 132 12.47 4.19 4.82
C VAL A 132 12.09 5.62 5.19
N ASN A 133 11.75 6.42 4.19
CA ASN A 133 11.26 7.78 4.39
C ASN A 133 9.81 7.74 4.91
N ILE A 134 9.59 8.06 6.19
CA ILE A 134 8.26 8.12 6.80
C ILE A 134 7.68 9.52 6.61
N LEU A 135 6.67 9.65 5.75
CA LEU A 135 5.97 10.91 5.46
C LEU A 135 5.06 11.34 6.61
N GLY A 136 4.49 10.38 7.34
CA GLY A 136 3.59 10.68 8.46
C GLY A 136 2.78 9.47 8.91
N PHE A 137 1.81 9.77 9.79
CA PHE A 137 0.96 8.77 10.41
C PHE A 137 -0.52 9.12 10.20
N VAL A 138 -1.35 8.10 9.99
CA VAL A 138 -2.80 8.22 9.95
C VAL A 138 -3.40 7.34 11.04
N VAL A 139 -4.23 7.93 11.89
CA VAL A 139 -5.00 7.19 12.90
C VAL A 139 -6.39 6.92 12.34
N ASN A 140 -6.69 5.66 12.07
CA ASN A 140 -7.99 5.22 11.57
C ASN A 140 -8.87 4.71 12.73
N GLY A 141 -10.19 4.91 12.62
CA GLY A 141 -11.17 4.45 13.62
C GLY A 141 -11.13 5.22 14.93
N ALA A 142 -10.67 6.47 14.91
CA ALA A 142 -10.81 7.38 16.05
C ALA A 142 -12.29 7.60 16.35
N LEU A 143 -12.69 7.37 17.62
CA LEU A 143 -14.05 7.64 18.04
C LEU A 143 -14.29 9.16 18.02
N GLU A 144 -15.35 9.60 17.36
CA GLU A 144 -15.81 10.99 17.44
C GLU A 144 -16.15 11.29 18.92
N GLY A 145 -15.36 12.17 19.54
CA GLY A 145 -15.55 12.59 20.93
C GLY A 145 -14.29 12.51 21.82
N ALA A 146 -13.25 11.80 21.43
CA ALA A 146 -11.95 11.81 22.13
C ALA A 146 -11.03 12.95 21.67
N GLY A 147 -11.44 13.75 20.71
CA GLY A 147 -10.65 14.83 20.11
C GLY A 147 -10.68 16.10 20.93
N LYS A 148 -9.79 16.24 21.90
CA LYS A 148 -9.26 17.56 22.23
C LYS A 148 -8.66 18.13 20.96
N LYS A 149 -9.14 19.32 20.53
CA LYS A 149 -8.64 20.09 19.39
C LYS A 149 -7.12 19.99 19.31
N TYR A 150 -6.59 19.22 18.35
CA TYR A 150 -5.21 19.36 17.96
C TYR A 150 -5.10 20.68 17.21
N GLN A 151 -4.59 21.72 17.88
CA GLN A 151 -4.14 22.92 17.20
C GLN A 151 -2.93 22.54 16.34
N TYR A 152 -3.07 22.77 15.05
CA TYR A 152 -1.92 22.75 14.14
C TYR A 152 -0.96 23.83 14.62
N SER A 153 0.15 23.46 15.24
CA SER A 153 1.29 24.37 15.37
C SER A 153 2.00 24.38 14.03
N THR A 154 1.80 25.43 13.26
CA THR A 154 2.60 25.76 12.10
C THR A 154 4.01 26.02 12.59
N TYR A 155 4.94 25.15 12.26
CA TYR A 155 6.37 25.48 12.37
C TYR A 155 6.71 26.39 11.19
N THR A 156 6.90 27.66 11.49
CA THR A 156 7.64 28.61 10.66
C THR A 156 9.14 28.36 10.81
#